data_0e3a3721bda211ad910f35e2463ce8eb
#
_entry.id   0e3a3721bda211ad910f35e2463ce8eb
#
_cell.length_a   1.000
_cell.length_b   1.000
_cell.length_c   1.000
_cell.angle_alpha   90.00
_cell.angle_beta   90.00
_cell.angle_gamma   90.00
#
_symmetry.space_group_name_H-M   'P 1'
#
loop_
_entity.id
_entity.type
_entity.pdbx_description
1 polymer ?
#
loop_
_entity_poly.entity_id
_entity_poly.type
_entity_poly.pdbx_seq_one_letter_code
_entity_poly.pdbx_strand_id
1 'polypeptide(L)'
;MFVSSILRRLAVAGIAVLGLCSVSVAGELPAFKTGFIFTTHHSPFQVAASRGEAFRDLGVYLKPLVERESYKLVKDGKPIAILDLVVAKSGSETATLFAQKHLDMGIASITAIMAGIDKGTPMKIVCPLQTEGMALVVPRDSSLTSWESLLQRVKESKEPVKIGFHSPTSAPKIVLEGALVKAGLKVTL
;
A
#
# COMPACT_ATOMS: atom_id res chain seq x y z
N MET A 1 32.81 67.72 19.40
CA MET A 1 32.51 66.58 20.31
C MET A 1 31.04 66.15 20.26
N PHE A 2 30.26 66.54 19.26
CA PHE A 2 28.82 66.22 19.15
C PHE A 2 28.46 65.25 18.02
N VAL A 3 29.37 64.95 17.13
CA VAL A 3 29.07 64.06 15.97
C VAL A 3 29.24 62.57 16.29
N SER A 4 30.02 62.25 17.37
CA SER A 4 30.32 60.85 17.76
C SER A 4 29.13 60.13 18.46
N SER A 5 28.20 60.87 19.06
CA SER A 5 27.07 60.27 19.81
C SER A 5 25.87 59.89 18.94
N ILE A 6 25.72 60.55 17.80
CA ILE A 6 24.59 60.25 16.85
C ILE A 6 24.88 59.03 16.04
N LEU A 7 26.12 58.78 15.61
CA LEU A 7 26.49 57.56 14.88
C LEU A 7 26.41 56.30 15.74
N ARG A 8 26.67 56.38 17.06
CA ARG A 8 26.49 55.22 17.95
C ARG A 8 25.06 54.83 18.22
N ARG A 9 24.13 55.81 18.18
CA ARG A 9 22.70 55.52 18.38
C ARG A 9 22.01 54.96 17.15
N LEU A 10 22.50 55.26 15.96
CA LEU A 10 22.01 54.69 14.69
C LEU A 10 22.51 53.27 14.44
N ALA A 11 23.74 52.91 14.94
CA ALA A 11 24.28 51.55 14.82
C ALA A 11 23.54 50.54 15.76
N VAL A 12 23.01 50.98 16.89
CA VAL A 12 22.29 50.09 17.81
C VAL A 12 20.84 49.85 17.39
N ALA A 13 20.21 50.81 16.67
CA ALA A 13 18.86 50.66 16.14
C ALA A 13 18.80 49.77 14.90
N GLY A 14 19.91 49.66 14.15
CA GLY A 14 19.98 48.81 12.93
C GLY A 14 20.14 47.32 13.21
N ILE A 15 20.67 46.95 14.39
CA ILE A 15 20.88 45.54 14.78
C ILE A 15 19.62 44.92 15.40
N ALA A 16 18.71 45.70 15.94
CA ALA A 16 17.49 45.20 16.58
C ALA A 16 16.36 44.83 15.59
N VAL A 17 16.45 45.23 14.30
CA VAL A 17 15.41 44.92 13.29
C VAL A 17 15.75 43.69 12.46
N LEU A 18 16.99 43.18 12.48
CA LEU A 18 17.41 41.99 11.73
C LEU A 18 17.17 40.65 12.47
N GLY A 19 16.61 40.69 13.67
CA GLY A 19 16.44 39.53 14.55
C GLY A 19 15.07 38.82 14.49
N LEU A 20 14.09 39.25 13.67
CA LEU A 20 12.70 38.75 13.73
C LEU A 20 12.13 38.17 12.42
N CYS A 21 12.95 37.91 11.43
CA CYS A 21 12.55 37.04 10.33
C CYS A 21 13.11 35.64 10.58
N SER A 22 12.59 34.95 11.60
CA SER A 22 12.59 33.48 11.59
C SER A 22 11.66 33.07 10.44
N VAL A 23 12.20 33.01 9.23
CA VAL A 23 11.56 32.29 8.14
C VAL A 23 11.49 30.86 8.62
N SER A 24 10.35 30.45 9.17
CA SER A 24 10.00 29.04 9.30
C SER A 24 10.01 28.52 7.85
N VAL A 25 11.12 27.95 7.43
CA VAL A 25 11.14 27.08 6.26
C VAL A 25 10.24 25.92 6.69
N ALA A 26 8.97 26.01 6.35
CA ALA A 26 8.09 24.87 6.39
C ALA A 26 8.75 23.84 5.47
N GLY A 27 9.46 22.87 6.07
CA GLY A 27 10.17 21.84 5.33
C GLY A 27 9.18 21.17 4.39
N GLU A 28 9.59 20.95 3.16
CA GLU A 28 8.79 20.23 2.17
C GLU A 28 8.37 18.88 2.76
N LEU A 29 7.08 18.54 2.66
CA LEU A 29 6.58 17.28 3.21
C LEU A 29 7.25 16.12 2.48
N PRO A 30 7.70 15.07 3.18
CA PRO A 30 8.23 13.89 2.52
C PRO A 30 7.16 13.28 1.61
N ALA A 31 7.52 12.97 0.37
CA ALA A 31 6.66 12.33 -0.61
C ALA A 31 7.05 10.85 -0.78
N PHE A 32 6.05 9.96 -0.82
CA PHE A 32 6.22 8.52 -0.96
C PHE A 32 5.40 7.99 -2.14
N LYS A 33 6.06 7.31 -3.06
CA LYS A 33 5.40 6.55 -4.13
C LYS A 33 4.81 5.28 -3.55
N THR A 34 3.46 5.23 -3.52
CA THR A 34 2.69 4.18 -2.86
C THR A 34 2.01 3.28 -3.86
N GLY A 35 2.48 2.04 -4.00
CA GLY A 35 1.95 1.06 -4.92
C GLY A 35 0.71 0.35 -4.39
N PHE A 36 -0.31 0.17 -5.22
CA PHE A 36 -1.49 -0.65 -4.91
C PHE A 36 -2.04 -1.32 -6.17
N ILE A 37 -2.95 -2.27 -5.97
CA ILE A 37 -3.61 -3.02 -7.05
C ILE A 37 -5.12 -2.75 -6.95
N PHE A 38 -5.80 -2.56 -8.08
CA PHE A 38 -7.27 -2.48 -8.11
C PHE A 38 -7.89 -3.86 -7.89
N THR A 39 -7.97 -4.26 -6.62
CA THR A 39 -8.61 -5.50 -6.18
C THR A 39 -9.41 -5.26 -4.91
N THR A 40 -10.36 -6.15 -4.61
CA THR A 40 -11.12 -6.11 -3.35
C THR A 40 -10.23 -6.26 -2.12
N HIS A 41 -9.09 -6.92 -2.24
CA HIS A 41 -8.11 -7.07 -1.15
C HIS A 41 -7.47 -5.75 -0.74
N HIS A 42 -7.46 -4.74 -1.62
CA HIS A 42 -6.96 -3.41 -1.33
C HIS A 42 -8.08 -2.40 -1.01
N SER A 43 -9.32 -2.87 -0.82
CA SER A 43 -10.46 -2.00 -0.51
C SER A 43 -10.26 -1.14 0.75
N PRO A 44 -9.62 -1.58 1.85
CA PRO A 44 -9.37 -0.71 2.98
C PRO A 44 -8.59 0.55 2.59
N PHE A 45 -7.56 0.41 1.77
CA PHE A 45 -6.78 1.54 1.26
C PHE A 45 -7.60 2.42 0.31
N GLN A 46 -8.36 1.80 -0.61
CA GLN A 46 -9.21 2.53 -1.57
C GLN A 46 -10.31 3.33 -0.86
N VAL A 47 -10.90 2.77 0.20
CA VAL A 47 -11.88 3.47 1.06
C VAL A 47 -11.22 4.62 1.81
N ALA A 48 -10.03 4.40 2.40
CA ALA A 48 -9.27 5.45 3.06
C ALA A 48 -8.92 6.60 2.11
N ALA A 49 -8.57 6.30 0.86
CA ALA A 49 -8.28 7.30 -0.15
C ALA A 49 -9.54 8.06 -0.64
N SER A 50 -10.64 7.33 -0.90
CA SER A 50 -11.86 7.94 -1.45
C SER A 50 -12.73 8.65 -0.41
N ARG A 51 -12.64 8.29 0.86
CA ARG A 51 -13.44 8.82 1.96
C ARG A 51 -12.61 9.33 3.14
N GLY A 52 -11.37 9.72 2.90
CA GLY A 52 -10.42 10.08 3.94
C GLY A 52 -10.94 11.09 4.95
N GLU A 53 -11.65 12.12 4.52
CA GLU A 53 -12.22 13.14 5.40
C GLU A 53 -13.26 12.57 6.41
N ALA A 54 -13.92 11.45 6.08
CA ALA A 54 -14.82 10.77 7.02
C ALA A 54 -14.09 10.07 8.17
N PHE A 55 -12.77 9.91 8.07
CA PHE A 55 -11.92 9.31 9.12
C PHE A 55 -11.18 10.34 9.96
N ARG A 56 -11.49 11.64 9.82
CA ARG A 56 -10.83 12.73 10.55
C ARG A 56 -10.83 12.51 12.07
N ASP A 57 -11.94 12.05 12.62
CA ASP A 57 -12.10 11.83 14.06
C ASP A 57 -11.26 10.66 14.59
N LEU A 58 -10.72 9.80 13.70
CA LEU A 58 -9.76 8.76 14.07
C LEU A 58 -8.33 9.30 14.22
N GLY A 59 -8.11 10.59 13.99
CA GLY A 59 -6.81 11.25 14.12
C GLY A 59 -5.86 11.05 12.95
N VAL A 60 -6.09 10.06 12.07
CA VAL A 60 -5.28 9.82 10.86
C VAL A 60 -6.18 9.61 9.66
N TYR A 61 -5.93 10.38 8.59
CA TYR A 61 -6.72 10.27 7.36
C TYR A 61 -5.96 10.75 6.13
N LEU A 62 -6.48 10.42 4.95
CA LEU A 62 -5.97 10.88 3.66
C LEU A 62 -6.81 12.06 3.17
N LYS A 63 -6.15 13.16 2.78
CA LYS A 63 -6.78 14.32 2.16
C LYS A 63 -6.30 14.44 0.72
N PRO A 64 -7.18 14.42 -0.29
CA PRO A 64 -6.75 14.46 -1.68
C PRO A 64 -6.03 15.78 -2.00
N LEU A 65 -4.93 15.68 -2.75
CA LEU A 65 -4.28 16.78 -3.47
C LEU A 65 -4.73 16.75 -4.92
N VAL A 66 -4.58 15.60 -5.56
CA VAL A 66 -5.13 15.26 -6.87
C VAL A 66 -5.87 13.94 -6.69
N GLU A 67 -7.18 13.94 -6.94
CA GLU A 67 -8.04 12.80 -6.68
C GLU A 67 -7.56 11.58 -7.47
N ARG A 68 -7.42 10.42 -6.80
CA ARG A 68 -6.90 9.14 -7.30
C ARG A 68 -5.42 9.11 -7.66
N GLU A 69 -4.69 10.23 -7.52
CA GLU A 69 -3.28 10.31 -7.88
C GLU A 69 -2.40 10.62 -6.68
N SER A 70 -2.74 11.63 -5.86
CA SER A 70 -1.93 12.00 -4.70
C SER A 70 -2.75 12.50 -3.53
N TYR A 71 -2.25 12.25 -2.32
CA TYR A 71 -2.93 12.55 -1.06
C TYR A 71 -1.95 13.07 -0.03
N LYS A 72 -2.41 14.02 0.80
CA LYS A 72 -1.74 14.32 2.08
C LYS A 72 -2.12 13.28 3.11
N LEU A 73 -1.14 12.65 3.74
CA LEU A 73 -1.36 11.92 4.99
C LEU A 73 -1.42 12.94 6.12
N VAL A 74 -2.57 13.00 6.78
CA VAL A 74 -2.82 13.94 7.87
C VAL A 74 -2.89 13.16 9.18
N LYS A 75 -2.17 13.61 10.19
CA LYS A 75 -2.22 13.09 11.56
C LYS A 75 -2.50 14.24 12.53
N ASP A 76 -3.52 14.08 13.39
CA ASP A 76 -3.92 15.07 14.39
C ASP A 76 -4.08 16.49 13.79
N GLY A 77 -4.71 16.54 12.60
CA GLY A 77 -4.96 17.78 11.86
C GLY A 77 -3.73 18.35 11.11
N LYS A 78 -2.55 17.75 11.24
CA LYS A 78 -1.31 18.22 10.58
C LYS A 78 -0.92 17.29 9.43
N PRO A 79 -0.66 17.82 8.22
CA PRO A 79 -0.05 17.03 7.15
C PRO A 79 1.36 16.59 7.55
N ILE A 80 1.65 15.30 7.39
CA ILE A 80 2.96 14.71 7.75
C ILE A 80 3.69 14.09 6.55
N ALA A 81 2.98 13.79 5.46
CA ALA A 81 3.57 13.25 4.24
C ALA A 81 2.65 13.46 3.03
N ILE A 82 3.19 13.24 1.84
CA ILE A 82 2.46 13.11 0.57
C ILE A 82 2.56 11.65 0.12
N LEU A 83 1.45 11.08 -0.32
CA LEU A 83 1.39 9.74 -0.92
C LEU A 83 1.03 9.90 -2.40
N ASP A 84 1.98 9.61 -3.29
CA ASP A 84 1.76 9.55 -4.73
C ASP A 84 1.41 8.13 -5.12
N LEU A 85 0.24 7.91 -5.71
CA LEU A 85 -0.31 6.59 -5.96
C LEU A 85 0.21 6.01 -7.27
N VAL A 86 0.66 4.77 -7.22
CA VAL A 86 1.11 3.98 -8.37
C VAL A 86 0.27 2.72 -8.47
N VAL A 87 -0.44 2.54 -9.58
CA VAL A 87 -1.24 1.33 -9.81
C VAL A 87 -0.34 0.23 -10.36
N ALA A 88 -0.22 -0.87 -9.63
CA ALA A 88 0.42 -2.09 -10.09
C ALA A 88 -0.63 -3.11 -10.60
N LYS A 89 -0.27 -3.95 -11.56
CA LYS A 89 -1.15 -4.99 -12.13
C LYS A 89 -1.21 -6.24 -11.27
N SER A 90 -0.16 -6.50 -10.47
CA SER A 90 -0.04 -7.71 -9.64
C SER A 90 0.93 -7.51 -8.49
N GLY A 91 0.91 -8.43 -7.51
CA GLY A 91 1.91 -8.43 -6.44
C GLY A 91 3.33 -8.68 -6.94
N SER A 92 3.51 -9.47 -8.00
CA SER A 92 4.82 -9.67 -8.62
C SER A 92 5.33 -8.39 -9.27
N GLU A 93 4.47 -7.63 -9.92
CA GLU A 93 4.85 -6.31 -10.48
C GLU A 93 5.18 -5.32 -9.36
N THR A 94 4.43 -5.33 -8.26
CA THR A 94 4.77 -4.51 -7.08
C THR A 94 6.21 -4.81 -6.60
N ALA A 95 6.59 -6.08 -6.50
CA ALA A 95 7.96 -6.46 -6.13
C ALA A 95 9.00 -5.98 -7.17
N THR A 96 8.67 -6.04 -8.46
CA THR A 96 9.53 -5.52 -9.54
C THR A 96 9.70 -4.00 -9.45
N LEU A 97 8.63 -3.26 -9.21
CA LEU A 97 8.67 -1.80 -9.05
C LEU A 97 9.53 -1.39 -7.83
N PHE A 98 9.49 -2.16 -6.75
CA PHE A 98 10.43 -1.97 -5.62
C PHE A 98 11.88 -2.21 -6.03
N ALA A 99 12.17 -3.30 -6.74
CA ALA A 99 13.51 -3.61 -7.22
C ALA A 99 14.07 -2.48 -8.11
N GLN A 100 13.20 -1.85 -8.89
CA GLN A 100 13.52 -0.71 -9.76
C GLN A 100 13.52 0.64 -9.05
N LYS A 101 13.27 0.69 -7.74
CA LYS A 101 13.16 1.93 -6.94
C LYS A 101 12.05 2.88 -7.43
N HIS A 102 11.00 2.33 -8.02
CA HIS A 102 9.82 3.06 -8.46
C HIS A 102 8.74 3.14 -7.37
N LEU A 103 8.91 2.44 -6.26
CA LEU A 103 8.04 2.49 -5.08
C LEU A 103 8.86 2.65 -3.81
N ASP A 104 8.32 3.43 -2.88
CA ASP A 104 8.80 3.57 -1.50
C ASP A 104 7.98 2.71 -0.53
N MET A 105 6.68 2.56 -0.81
CA MET A 105 5.73 1.72 -0.09
C MET A 105 4.84 0.97 -1.08
N GLY A 106 4.22 -0.13 -0.62
CA GLY A 106 3.27 -0.85 -1.47
C GLY A 106 2.41 -1.84 -0.70
N ILE A 107 1.26 -2.12 -1.28
CA ILE A 107 0.31 -3.10 -0.80
C ILE A 107 0.30 -4.25 -1.79
N ALA A 108 0.54 -5.46 -1.32
CA ALA A 108 0.56 -6.64 -2.16
C ALA A 108 0.35 -7.93 -1.35
N SER A 109 0.12 -9.04 -2.05
CA SER A 109 0.09 -10.37 -1.44
C SER A 109 1.44 -10.68 -0.77
N ILE A 110 1.39 -11.13 0.48
CA ILE A 110 2.59 -11.51 1.24
C ILE A 110 3.46 -12.52 0.50
N THR A 111 2.86 -13.49 -0.17
CA THR A 111 3.57 -14.53 -0.93
C THR A 111 4.35 -13.97 -2.14
N ALA A 112 3.80 -12.96 -2.82
CA ALA A 112 4.48 -12.28 -3.91
C ALA A 112 5.66 -11.43 -3.40
N ILE A 113 5.49 -10.76 -2.26
CA ILE A 113 6.56 -9.96 -1.64
C ILE A 113 7.67 -10.88 -1.11
N MET A 114 7.34 -11.99 -0.44
CA MET A 114 8.34 -12.97 0.01
C MET A 114 9.16 -13.52 -1.16
N ALA A 115 8.51 -13.86 -2.27
CA ALA A 115 9.21 -14.31 -3.47
C ALA A 115 10.12 -13.21 -4.08
N GLY A 116 9.77 -11.94 -3.93
CA GLY A 116 10.63 -10.81 -4.31
C GLY A 116 11.83 -10.65 -3.39
N ILE A 117 11.64 -10.79 -2.07
CA ILE A 117 12.71 -10.75 -1.07
C ILE A 117 13.69 -11.90 -1.29
N ASP A 118 13.20 -13.11 -1.52
CA ASP A 118 14.00 -14.30 -1.81
C ASP A 118 14.90 -14.11 -3.06
N LYS A 119 14.42 -13.35 -4.03
CA LYS A 119 15.19 -12.95 -5.22
C LYS A 119 16.14 -11.77 -4.99
N GLY A 120 16.28 -11.30 -3.76
CA GLY A 120 17.21 -10.24 -3.39
C GLY A 120 16.67 -8.82 -3.47
N THR A 121 15.36 -8.61 -3.71
CA THR A 121 14.78 -7.27 -3.64
C THR A 121 14.78 -6.76 -2.19
N PRO A 122 15.37 -5.59 -1.88
CA PRO A 122 15.50 -5.07 -0.52
C PRO A 122 14.16 -4.49 -0.02
N MET A 123 13.25 -5.38 0.35
CA MET A 123 11.93 -5.03 0.90
C MET A 123 11.77 -5.54 2.33
N LYS A 124 10.87 -4.90 3.08
CA LYS A 124 10.43 -5.34 4.41
C LYS A 124 8.89 -5.36 4.46
N ILE A 125 8.33 -6.39 5.08
CA ILE A 125 6.91 -6.45 5.40
C ILE A 125 6.72 -5.79 6.76
N VAL A 126 5.91 -4.72 6.84
CA VAL A 126 5.74 -3.90 8.05
C VAL A 126 4.48 -4.25 8.83
N CYS A 127 3.37 -4.53 8.13
CA CYS A 127 2.10 -4.89 8.79
C CYS A 127 1.14 -5.58 7.81
N PRO A 128 0.14 -6.33 8.30
CA PRO A 128 -0.97 -6.78 7.48
C PRO A 128 -1.92 -5.60 7.20
N LEU A 129 -2.54 -5.61 6.00
CA LEU A 129 -3.62 -4.69 5.65
C LEU A 129 -4.99 -5.31 5.99
N GLN A 130 -5.11 -6.62 5.78
CA GLN A 130 -6.28 -7.44 6.10
C GLN A 130 -5.88 -8.90 6.29
N THR A 131 -6.69 -9.67 6.98
CA THR A 131 -6.41 -11.07 7.35
C THR A 131 -7.27 -12.10 6.64
N GLU A 132 -8.34 -11.68 5.96
CA GLU A 132 -9.35 -12.54 5.33
C GLU A 132 -9.64 -12.08 3.90
N GLY A 133 -10.57 -12.78 3.22
CA GLY A 133 -11.07 -12.36 1.91
C GLY A 133 -10.63 -13.23 0.74
N MET A 134 -10.24 -14.49 0.99
CA MET A 134 -10.05 -15.48 -0.08
C MET A 134 -11.28 -16.35 -0.24
N ALA A 135 -11.71 -16.56 -1.47
CA ALA A 135 -12.83 -17.44 -1.81
C ALA A 135 -12.54 -18.19 -3.11
N LEU A 136 -13.03 -19.43 -3.19
CA LEU A 136 -13.18 -20.14 -4.44
C LEU A 136 -14.55 -19.78 -5.03
N VAL A 137 -14.56 -19.28 -6.25
CA VAL A 137 -15.77 -18.85 -6.96
C VAL A 137 -16.12 -19.86 -8.03
N VAL A 138 -17.38 -20.25 -8.10
CA VAL A 138 -17.93 -21.16 -9.11
C VAL A 138 -19.13 -20.50 -9.81
N PRO A 139 -19.53 -20.96 -11.01
CA PRO A 139 -20.76 -20.49 -11.64
C PRO A 139 -21.98 -20.67 -10.72
N ARG A 140 -22.97 -19.78 -10.86
CA ARG A 140 -24.16 -19.76 -9.98
C ARG A 140 -24.97 -21.05 -10.04
N ASP A 141 -24.98 -21.71 -11.18
CA ASP A 141 -25.67 -22.98 -11.46
C ASP A 141 -24.79 -24.22 -11.21
N SER A 142 -23.61 -24.02 -10.64
CA SER A 142 -22.68 -25.10 -10.30
C SER A 142 -23.26 -26.00 -9.20
N SER A 143 -23.05 -27.28 -9.32
CA SER A 143 -23.34 -28.27 -8.26
C SER A 143 -22.34 -28.23 -7.10
N LEU A 144 -21.23 -27.47 -7.24
CA LEU A 144 -20.22 -27.30 -6.20
C LEU A 144 -20.71 -26.28 -5.17
N THR A 145 -21.08 -26.74 -3.99
CA THR A 145 -21.65 -25.91 -2.92
C THR A 145 -20.79 -25.89 -1.65
N SER A 146 -19.77 -26.75 -1.58
CA SER A 146 -18.87 -26.87 -0.41
C SER A 146 -17.49 -27.37 -0.82
N TRP A 147 -16.56 -27.35 0.12
CA TRP A 147 -15.23 -27.94 -0.02
C TRP A 147 -15.30 -29.44 -0.31
N GLU A 148 -16.17 -30.15 0.39
CA GLU A 148 -16.39 -31.59 0.23
C GLU A 148 -16.88 -31.94 -1.17
N SER A 149 -17.84 -31.16 -1.71
CA SER A 149 -18.34 -31.37 -3.07
C SER A 149 -17.25 -31.12 -4.12
N LEU A 150 -16.35 -30.16 -3.90
CA LEU A 150 -15.19 -29.97 -4.76
C LEU A 150 -14.24 -31.17 -4.69
N LEU A 151 -13.91 -31.66 -3.49
CA LEU A 151 -13.02 -32.83 -3.32
C LEU A 151 -13.60 -34.07 -4.00
N GLN A 152 -14.90 -34.30 -3.84
CA GLN A 152 -15.62 -35.39 -4.50
C GLN A 152 -15.54 -35.24 -6.02
N ARG A 153 -15.87 -34.06 -6.55
CA ARG A 153 -15.78 -33.77 -7.99
C ARG A 153 -14.40 -34.05 -8.57
N VAL A 154 -13.35 -33.66 -7.86
CA VAL A 154 -11.96 -33.90 -8.31
C VAL A 154 -11.63 -35.39 -8.31
N LYS A 155 -12.07 -36.15 -7.30
CA LYS A 155 -11.86 -37.61 -7.20
C LYS A 155 -12.61 -38.42 -8.27
N GLU A 156 -13.81 -37.99 -8.62
CA GLU A 156 -14.67 -38.67 -9.59
C GLU A 156 -14.39 -38.27 -11.05
N SER A 157 -13.69 -37.15 -11.24
CA SER A 157 -13.36 -36.65 -12.59
C SER A 157 -12.30 -37.52 -13.27
N LYS A 158 -12.57 -37.94 -14.49
CA LYS A 158 -11.59 -38.61 -15.34
C LYS A 158 -10.55 -37.64 -15.92
N GLU A 159 -10.90 -36.37 -16.01
CA GLU A 159 -10.04 -35.31 -16.50
C GLU A 159 -9.63 -34.36 -15.36
N PRO A 160 -8.47 -33.70 -15.44
CA PRO A 160 -8.09 -32.71 -14.44
C PRO A 160 -9.10 -31.58 -14.33
N VAL A 161 -9.52 -31.27 -13.10
CA VAL A 161 -10.36 -30.10 -12.84
C VAL A 161 -9.50 -28.84 -12.92
N LYS A 162 -9.84 -27.92 -13.82
CA LYS A 162 -9.10 -26.69 -14.05
C LYS A 162 -9.61 -25.58 -13.12
N ILE A 163 -8.69 -24.96 -12.39
CA ILE A 163 -9.01 -23.85 -11.47
C ILE A 163 -8.15 -22.65 -11.86
N GLY A 164 -8.81 -21.52 -12.16
CA GLY A 164 -8.13 -20.27 -12.51
C GLY A 164 -7.60 -19.55 -11.27
N PHE A 165 -6.47 -18.86 -11.41
CA PHE A 165 -5.85 -18.05 -10.37
C PHE A 165 -5.24 -16.77 -10.98
N HIS A 166 -5.06 -15.74 -10.14
CA HIS A 166 -4.61 -14.44 -10.59
C HIS A 166 -3.13 -14.43 -11.06
N SER A 167 -2.23 -15.06 -10.29
CA SER A 167 -0.81 -15.14 -10.61
C SER A 167 -0.14 -16.32 -9.92
N PRO A 168 0.99 -16.84 -10.44
CA PRO A 168 1.70 -17.99 -9.87
C PRO A 168 2.07 -17.84 -8.38
N THR A 169 2.34 -16.62 -7.93
CA THR A 169 2.73 -16.29 -6.55
C THR A 169 1.59 -15.73 -5.72
N SER A 170 0.33 -15.80 -6.20
CA SER A 170 -0.83 -15.28 -5.46
C SER A 170 -1.16 -16.15 -4.24
N ALA A 171 -1.52 -15.51 -3.13
CA ALA A 171 -1.90 -16.23 -1.92
C ALA A 171 -3.07 -17.21 -2.13
N PRO A 172 -4.16 -16.86 -2.87
CA PRO A 172 -5.24 -17.81 -3.14
C PRO A 172 -4.78 -19.11 -3.80
N LYS A 173 -3.85 -19.02 -4.78
CA LYS A 173 -3.28 -20.22 -5.42
C LYS A 173 -2.54 -21.10 -4.42
N ILE A 174 -1.62 -20.52 -3.66
CA ILE A 174 -0.77 -21.26 -2.71
C ILE A 174 -1.60 -21.91 -1.62
N VAL A 175 -2.60 -21.19 -1.08
CA VAL A 175 -3.51 -21.72 -0.05
C VAL A 175 -4.34 -22.87 -0.60
N LEU A 176 -4.90 -22.72 -1.82
CA LEU A 176 -5.69 -23.80 -2.45
C LEU A 176 -4.84 -25.03 -2.72
N GLU A 177 -3.64 -24.87 -3.28
CA GLU A 177 -2.71 -25.98 -3.51
C GLU A 177 -2.38 -26.74 -2.22
N GLY A 178 -2.05 -25.98 -1.16
CA GLY A 178 -1.79 -26.57 0.17
C GLY A 178 -2.99 -27.35 0.72
N ALA A 179 -4.20 -26.82 0.57
CA ALA A 179 -5.43 -27.47 1.00
C ALA A 179 -5.72 -28.76 0.20
N LEU A 180 -5.53 -28.72 -1.12
CA LEU A 180 -5.71 -29.89 -1.98
C LEU A 180 -4.68 -30.99 -1.68
N VAL A 181 -3.41 -30.62 -1.52
CA VAL A 181 -2.34 -31.55 -1.14
C VAL A 181 -2.63 -32.17 0.24
N LYS A 182 -3.08 -31.36 1.21
CA LYS A 182 -3.49 -31.87 2.54
C LYS A 182 -4.66 -32.85 2.44
N ALA A 183 -5.55 -32.67 1.46
CA ALA A 183 -6.64 -33.61 1.17
C ALA A 183 -6.22 -34.85 0.36
N GLY A 184 -4.92 -35.04 0.10
CA GLY A 184 -4.37 -36.19 -0.63
C GLY A 184 -4.53 -36.10 -2.14
N LEU A 185 -4.80 -34.93 -2.69
CA LEU A 185 -4.95 -34.72 -4.13
C LEU A 185 -3.64 -34.27 -4.78
N LYS A 186 -3.43 -34.69 -6.03
CA LYS A 186 -2.30 -34.25 -6.84
C LYS A 186 -2.65 -32.94 -7.53
N VAL A 187 -1.78 -31.95 -7.39
CA VAL A 187 -1.88 -30.66 -8.12
C VAL A 187 -0.82 -30.64 -9.22
N THR A 188 -1.22 -30.26 -10.42
CA THR A 188 -0.33 -30.07 -11.57
C THR A 188 -0.54 -28.66 -12.15
N LEU A 189 0.53 -28.02 -12.60
CA LEU A 189 0.50 -26.72 -13.29
C LEU A 189 0.49 -26.92 -14.79
#